data_bbfd2f4068d335a9aee8256fa8376e24
#
_entry.id   bbfd2f4068d335a9aee8256fa8376e24
#
_cell.length_a   1.000
_cell.length_b   1.000
_cell.length_c   1.000
_cell.angle_alpha   90.00
_cell.angle_beta   90.00
_cell.angle_gamma   90.00
#
_symmetry.space_group_name_H-M   'P 1'
#
loop_
_entity.id
_entity.type
_entity.pdbx_description
1 polymer ?
#
loop_
_entity_poly.entity_id
_entity_poly.type
_entity_poly.pdbx_seq_one_letter_code
_entity_poly.pdbx_strand_id
1 'polypeptide(L)'
;MKIEKRNLNEALRVLGKVVCQTSPVELYRSVRFVGNEEKVIAMSTDGVETVSVQIEAMTETEVDFCVPFRELKDLIRINRSETLDLEGKYIEFPALEEPELEVVVSELPDNFTELLSLTAPIINRNEYRRVLQGINLSPDGITATDGRQLLHLDSPLNLKKNLTIPFPSVLLAMRSKEAGLLKVWKNLFQIEIGNVKWTGKLIEGQYPDWRTVIPAEQNLDYSITLHEPEKVTAWVKMIPSQKTTNGVELDINPAGSVTLISCIQTEFKLNAEATFTGVMPKATLIIDREILLRMLLQGYNRFKANSNGAIPIMASGGAGKYIAMPIRALPKIKQTETQTVENTNKEEPKMEMNHGMRIVSTPQTVAQNQETEVIVNPMDELTNCIEAFKLKIKTVADEAAQLARKVKEVQLVQKQKERDFIQAKRAIERIRMAI
;
A
#
# COMPACT_ATOMS: atom_id res chain seq x y z
N MET A 1 8.94 35.74 18.87
CA MET A 1 7.53 35.41 18.59
C MET A 1 6.99 34.53 19.72
N LYS A 2 5.85 34.86 20.29
CA LYS A 2 5.20 34.05 21.34
C LYS A 2 4.01 33.27 20.78
N ILE A 3 3.94 31.98 21.08
CA ILE A 3 2.87 31.11 20.60
C ILE A 3 2.38 30.18 21.71
N GLU A 4 1.07 29.92 21.74
CA GLU A 4 0.53 28.91 22.63
C GLU A 4 0.98 27.51 22.20
N LYS A 5 1.37 26.72 23.18
CA LYS A 5 1.83 25.33 22.99
C LYS A 5 0.81 24.46 22.25
N ARG A 6 -0.47 24.68 22.52
CA ARG A 6 -1.57 23.97 21.85
C ARG A 6 -1.59 24.29 20.36
N ASN A 7 -1.57 25.58 19.98
CA ASN A 7 -1.63 26.02 18.58
C ASN A 7 -0.42 25.51 17.79
N LEU A 8 0.78 25.59 18.40
CA LEU A 8 1.98 25.02 17.80
C LEU A 8 1.88 23.51 17.60
N ASN A 9 1.39 22.75 18.59
CA ASN A 9 1.27 21.30 18.49
C ASN A 9 0.25 20.87 17.41
N GLU A 10 -0.85 21.59 17.27
CA GLU A 10 -1.84 21.36 16.21
C GLU A 10 -1.23 21.63 14.83
N ALA A 11 -0.52 22.74 14.67
CA ALA A 11 0.20 23.03 13.41
C ALA A 11 1.25 21.97 13.07
N LEU A 12 2.09 21.58 14.05
CA LEU A 12 3.13 20.59 13.83
C LEU A 12 2.59 19.20 13.48
N ARG A 13 1.36 18.85 13.85
CA ARG A 13 0.72 17.60 13.45
C ARG A 13 0.52 17.53 11.94
N VAL A 14 0.17 18.64 11.33
CA VAL A 14 -0.07 18.79 9.88
C VAL A 14 1.27 18.99 9.15
N LEU A 15 2.07 19.99 9.56
CA LEU A 15 3.36 20.33 8.96
C LEU A 15 4.33 19.13 8.94
N GLY A 16 4.32 18.34 10.01
CA GLY A 16 5.17 17.15 10.15
C GLY A 16 4.86 16.02 9.15
N LYS A 17 3.81 16.13 8.33
CA LYS A 17 3.52 15.18 7.27
C LYS A 17 4.36 15.39 6.01
N VAL A 18 4.90 16.57 5.86
CA VAL A 18 5.76 16.97 4.74
C VAL A 18 7.24 17.07 5.16
N VAL A 19 7.51 17.41 6.42
CA VAL A 19 8.89 17.50 6.92
C VAL A 19 9.67 16.18 6.71
N CYS A 20 10.79 16.24 5.99
CA CYS A 20 11.69 15.12 5.76
C CYS A 20 12.88 15.15 6.76
N GLN A 21 12.70 14.56 7.94
CA GLN A 21 13.71 14.62 9.03
C GLN A 21 15.07 13.99 8.67
N THR A 22 15.12 13.12 7.67
CA THR A 22 16.35 12.46 7.21
C THR A 22 17.04 13.18 6.06
N SER A 23 16.43 14.26 5.54
CA SER A 23 17.02 15.04 4.45
C SER A 23 18.35 15.67 4.85
N PRO A 24 19.37 15.70 3.97
CA PRO A 24 20.59 16.47 4.19
C PRO A 24 20.33 17.98 4.13
N VAL A 25 19.27 18.41 3.45
CA VAL A 25 18.89 19.83 3.32
C VAL A 25 18.18 20.29 4.58
N GLU A 26 18.72 21.28 5.24
CA GLU A 26 18.19 21.77 6.52
C GLU A 26 16.78 22.33 6.39
N LEU A 27 16.50 23.01 5.30
CA LEU A 27 15.17 23.54 4.97
C LEU A 27 14.08 22.49 5.08
N TYR A 28 14.28 21.29 4.50
CA TYR A 28 13.30 20.20 4.50
C TYR A 28 13.09 19.55 5.86
N ARG A 29 13.95 19.89 6.84
CA ARG A 29 13.83 19.45 8.24
C ARG A 29 13.25 20.52 9.15
N SER A 30 12.99 21.72 8.64
CA SER A 30 12.63 22.90 9.41
C SER A 30 11.20 23.35 9.10
N VAL A 31 10.65 24.13 10.01
CA VAL A 31 9.40 24.89 9.86
C VAL A 31 9.77 26.36 9.77
N ARG A 32 9.33 27.05 8.73
CA ARG A 32 9.45 28.49 8.57
C ARG A 32 8.24 29.17 9.20
N PHE A 33 8.48 30.22 9.96
CA PHE A 33 7.47 31.12 10.47
C PHE A 33 7.65 32.48 9.79
N VAL A 34 6.59 32.94 9.13
CA VAL A 34 6.57 34.24 8.45
C VAL A 34 5.28 34.96 8.72
N GLY A 35 5.36 36.25 8.96
CA GLY A 35 4.17 37.08 9.20
C GLY A 35 4.45 38.34 10.02
N ASN A 36 3.37 38.95 10.46
CA ASN A 36 3.36 40.19 11.24
C ASN A 36 2.39 40.04 12.41
N GLU A 37 2.13 41.17 13.11
CA GLU A 37 1.22 41.23 14.27
C GLU A 37 -0.17 40.65 14.01
N GLU A 38 -0.68 40.76 12.79
CA GLU A 38 -2.04 40.31 12.43
C GLU A 38 -2.09 38.84 12.04
N LYS A 39 -1.04 38.34 11.40
CA LYS A 39 -1.06 37.02 10.76
C LYS A 39 0.31 36.37 10.72
N VAL A 40 0.42 35.20 11.32
CA VAL A 40 1.60 34.35 11.24
C VAL A 40 1.27 33.05 10.49
N ILE A 41 2.12 32.68 9.57
CA ILE A 41 2.01 31.46 8.79
C ILE A 41 3.22 30.58 9.10
N ALA A 42 2.97 29.34 9.52
CA ALA A 42 3.97 28.31 9.64
C ALA A 42 3.98 27.43 8.37
N MET A 43 5.15 27.20 7.80
CA MET A 43 5.30 26.46 6.54
C MET A 43 6.35 25.37 6.62
N SER A 44 6.12 24.27 5.90
CA SER A 44 7.12 23.21 5.67
C SER A 44 7.06 22.71 4.23
N THR A 45 8.19 22.24 3.72
CA THR A 45 8.29 21.66 2.37
C THR A 45 9.30 20.51 2.35
N ASP A 46 9.12 19.56 1.43
CA ASP A 46 10.11 18.55 1.07
C ASP A 46 10.70 18.78 -0.34
N GLY A 47 10.33 19.89 -0.98
CA GLY A 47 10.70 20.26 -2.34
C GLY A 47 9.71 19.77 -3.42
N VAL A 48 8.74 18.93 -3.06
CA VAL A 48 7.67 18.44 -3.95
C VAL A 48 6.31 18.94 -3.48
N GLU A 49 6.09 18.89 -2.19
CA GLU A 49 4.89 19.34 -1.52
C GLU A 49 5.23 20.47 -0.53
N THR A 50 4.31 21.41 -0.37
CA THR A 50 4.41 22.47 0.62
C THR A 50 3.11 22.57 1.39
N VAL A 51 3.23 22.70 2.69
CA VAL A 51 2.10 22.93 3.58
C VAL A 51 2.32 24.23 4.32
N SER A 52 1.28 25.05 4.35
CA SER A 52 1.24 26.25 5.18
C SER A 52 0.01 26.20 6.10
N VAL A 53 0.21 26.62 7.34
CA VAL A 53 -0.81 26.68 8.39
C VAL A 53 -0.81 28.07 8.96
N GLN A 54 -1.94 28.76 8.87
CA GLN A 54 -2.11 30.03 9.58
C GLN A 54 -2.28 29.72 11.07
N ILE A 55 -1.48 30.36 11.90
CA ILE A 55 -1.46 30.13 13.34
C ILE A 55 -1.71 31.46 14.11
N GLU A 56 -2.31 31.33 15.28
CA GLU A 56 -2.40 32.42 16.22
C GLU A 56 -1.11 32.52 17.02
N ALA A 57 -0.39 33.63 16.89
CA ALA A 57 0.83 33.92 17.63
C ALA A 57 0.94 35.43 17.86
N MET A 58 1.66 35.80 18.90
CA MET A 58 1.96 37.20 19.21
C MET A 58 3.36 37.56 18.73
N THR A 59 3.46 38.60 17.94
CA THR A 59 4.73 39.16 17.52
C THR A 59 4.64 40.70 17.53
N GLU A 60 5.69 41.37 17.94
CA GLU A 60 5.77 42.84 17.97
C GLU A 60 6.34 43.42 16.66
N THR A 61 6.90 42.57 15.82
CA THR A 61 7.54 42.94 14.56
C THR A 61 7.29 41.87 13.52
N GLU A 62 7.57 42.20 12.27
CA GLU A 62 7.60 41.22 11.20
C GLU A 62 8.62 40.11 11.50
N VAL A 63 8.21 38.86 11.28
CA VAL A 63 9.03 37.68 11.55
C VAL A 63 9.23 36.88 10.26
N ASP A 64 10.45 36.40 10.06
CA ASP A 64 10.79 35.43 9.00
C ASP A 64 12.01 34.60 9.46
N PHE A 65 11.73 33.45 10.04
CA PHE A 65 12.75 32.54 10.53
C PHE A 65 12.32 31.07 10.44
N CYS A 66 13.33 30.20 10.44
CA CYS A 66 13.15 28.76 10.43
C CYS A 66 13.63 28.13 11.74
N VAL A 67 12.87 27.14 12.22
CA VAL A 67 13.26 26.33 13.39
C VAL A 67 13.22 24.86 12.98
N PRO A 68 14.22 24.03 13.33
CA PRO A 68 14.21 22.61 13.09
C PRO A 68 12.98 21.95 13.72
N PHE A 69 12.29 21.11 12.97
CA PHE A 69 11.05 20.46 13.42
C PHE A 69 11.24 19.63 14.70
N ARG A 70 12.42 18.98 14.84
CA ARG A 70 12.75 18.22 16.04
C ARG A 70 12.86 19.11 17.27
N GLU A 71 13.49 20.28 17.12
CA GLU A 71 13.63 21.26 18.18
C GLU A 71 12.27 21.78 18.65
N LEU A 72 11.34 22.09 17.73
CA LEU A 72 9.98 22.47 18.07
C LEU A 72 9.26 21.39 18.88
N LYS A 73 9.42 20.12 18.51
CA LYS A 73 8.85 18.99 19.28
C LYS A 73 9.48 18.86 20.67
N ASP A 74 10.78 19.05 20.77
CA ASP A 74 11.49 19.01 22.05
C ASP A 74 11.07 20.17 22.94
N LEU A 75 10.91 21.38 22.41
CA LEU A 75 10.38 22.55 23.13
C LEU A 75 8.99 22.27 23.71
N ILE A 76 8.07 21.72 22.91
CA ILE A 76 6.72 21.32 23.37
C ILE A 76 6.80 20.31 24.52
N ARG A 77 7.72 19.34 24.44
CA ARG A 77 7.84 18.26 25.40
C ARG A 77 8.45 18.72 26.73
N ILE A 78 9.49 19.54 26.66
CA ILE A 78 10.33 19.89 27.82
C ILE A 78 9.75 21.09 28.56
N ASN A 79 9.24 22.08 27.84
CA ASN A 79 8.73 23.30 28.44
C ASN A 79 7.42 23.06 29.21
N ARG A 80 7.33 23.55 30.45
CA ARG A 80 6.11 23.47 31.28
C ARG A 80 5.16 24.65 31.07
N SER A 81 5.63 25.75 30.44
CA SER A 81 4.79 26.89 30.11
C SER A 81 3.77 26.57 29.05
N GLU A 82 2.59 27.16 29.12
CA GLU A 82 1.57 27.10 28.06
C GLU A 82 1.94 27.94 26.85
N THR A 83 2.76 28.95 27.03
CA THR A 83 3.29 29.85 25.98
C THR A 83 4.77 29.57 25.75
N LEU A 84 5.18 29.53 24.51
CA LEU A 84 6.54 29.29 24.07
C LEU A 84 7.07 30.54 23.35
N ASP A 85 8.31 30.90 23.62
CA ASP A 85 9.05 31.88 22.84
C ASP A 85 9.83 31.15 21.75
N LEU A 86 9.60 31.56 20.49
CA LEU A 86 10.27 30.99 19.33
C LEU A 86 11.18 32.00 18.68
N GLU A 87 12.40 31.57 18.45
CA GLU A 87 13.44 32.26 17.70
C GLU A 87 14.09 31.26 16.73
N GLY A 88 14.65 31.76 15.66
CA GLY A 88 15.30 30.89 14.66
C GLY A 88 16.18 31.70 13.71
N LYS A 89 16.73 31.01 12.73
CA LYS A 89 17.58 31.63 11.72
C LYS A 89 16.83 31.72 10.39
N TYR A 90 17.17 32.75 9.63
CA TYR A 90 16.70 32.85 8.24
C TYR A 90 17.30 31.70 7.40
N ILE A 91 16.44 31.01 6.67
CA ILE A 91 16.82 30.05 5.63
C ILE A 91 15.97 30.41 4.41
N GLU A 92 16.62 30.61 3.28
CA GLU A 92 15.92 30.89 2.03
C GLU A 92 14.94 29.76 1.70
N PHE A 93 13.68 30.13 1.55
CA PHE A 93 12.61 29.18 1.23
C PHE A 93 12.28 29.29 -0.25
N PRO A 94 12.11 28.18 -1.00
CA PRO A 94 11.78 28.25 -2.40
C PRO A 94 10.49 29.06 -2.61
N ALA A 95 10.49 29.91 -3.61
CA ALA A 95 9.29 30.63 -3.98
C ALA A 95 8.17 29.62 -4.31
N LEU A 96 7.03 29.79 -3.64
CA LEU A 96 5.84 29.04 -4.03
C LEU A 96 5.37 29.58 -5.38
N GLU A 97 5.20 28.68 -6.35
CA GLU A 97 4.54 29.06 -7.59
C GLU A 97 3.11 29.47 -7.25
N GLU A 98 2.79 30.74 -7.42
CA GLU A 98 1.43 31.22 -7.25
C GLU A 98 0.56 30.81 -8.43
N PRO A 99 -0.76 30.62 -8.20
CA PRO A 99 -1.69 30.32 -9.29
C PRO A 99 -1.66 31.39 -10.37
N GLU A 100 -1.39 30.97 -11.60
CA GLU A 100 -1.47 31.85 -12.78
C GLU A 100 -2.93 32.15 -13.18
N LEU A 101 -3.13 33.00 -14.19
CA LEU A 101 -4.45 33.47 -14.64
C LEU A 101 -5.45 32.36 -15.04
N GLU A 102 -4.98 31.17 -15.45
CA GLU A 102 -5.84 30.02 -15.80
C GLU A 102 -5.89 28.99 -14.65
N VAL A 103 -6.62 29.32 -13.61
CA VAL A 103 -6.84 28.41 -12.47
C VAL A 103 -8.22 27.76 -12.58
N VAL A 104 -8.24 26.42 -12.53
CA VAL A 104 -9.49 25.70 -12.30
C VAL A 104 -9.74 25.67 -10.81
N VAL A 105 -10.87 26.22 -10.39
CA VAL A 105 -11.30 26.23 -8.99
C VAL A 105 -12.51 25.31 -8.82
N SER A 106 -12.46 24.44 -7.82
CA SER A 106 -13.56 23.57 -7.42
C SER A 106 -13.77 23.66 -5.92
N GLU A 107 -15.02 23.83 -5.52
CA GLU A 107 -15.39 23.70 -4.11
C GLU A 107 -15.30 22.24 -3.68
N LEU A 108 -14.80 22.04 -2.47
CA LEU A 108 -14.72 20.72 -1.82
C LEU A 108 -15.77 20.66 -0.72
N PRO A 109 -16.49 19.54 -0.58
CA PRO A 109 -17.52 19.40 0.45
C PRO A 109 -16.92 19.43 1.86
N ASP A 110 -17.72 19.75 2.85
CA ASP A 110 -17.33 19.81 4.27
C ASP A 110 -16.84 18.48 4.83
N ASN A 111 -17.33 17.36 4.28
CA ASN A 111 -16.91 16.01 4.62
C ASN A 111 -15.74 15.49 3.78
N PHE A 112 -15.06 16.35 3.00
CA PHE A 112 -13.98 15.92 2.07
C PHE A 112 -12.86 15.14 2.78
N THR A 113 -12.43 15.59 3.96
CA THR A 113 -11.39 14.89 4.75
C THR A 113 -11.85 13.51 5.22
N GLU A 114 -13.15 13.35 5.51
CA GLU A 114 -13.76 12.06 5.85
C GLU A 114 -13.76 11.12 4.64
N LEU A 115 -14.18 11.60 3.47
CA LEU A 115 -14.13 10.82 2.21
C LEU A 115 -12.71 10.38 1.89
N LEU A 116 -11.71 11.24 2.10
CA LEU A 116 -10.30 10.85 1.96
C LEU A 116 -9.88 9.79 2.99
N SER A 117 -10.41 9.82 4.19
CA SER A 117 -10.11 8.83 5.23
C SER A 117 -10.63 7.42 4.88
N LEU A 118 -11.72 7.33 4.12
CA LEU A 118 -12.26 6.08 3.61
C LEU A 118 -11.47 5.53 2.43
N THR A 119 -10.97 6.40 1.54
CA THR A 119 -10.26 6.02 0.31
C THR A 119 -8.76 5.78 0.53
N ALA A 120 -8.12 6.54 1.40
CA ALA A 120 -6.68 6.47 1.65
C ALA A 120 -6.16 5.07 2.06
N PRO A 121 -6.86 4.27 2.89
CA PRO A 121 -6.39 2.92 3.24
C PRO A 121 -6.32 1.94 2.07
N ILE A 122 -6.93 2.27 0.93
CA ILE A 122 -6.90 1.43 -0.28
C ILE A 122 -5.60 1.62 -1.06
N ILE A 123 -4.98 2.79 -0.94
CA ILE A 123 -3.79 3.15 -1.71
C ILE A 123 -2.58 2.33 -1.27
N ASN A 124 -1.95 1.68 -2.23
CA ASN A 124 -0.63 1.07 -2.03
C ASN A 124 0.47 2.06 -2.46
N ARG A 125 1.17 2.67 -1.51
CA ARG A 125 2.27 3.61 -1.77
C ARG A 125 3.47 2.98 -2.49
N ASN A 126 3.59 1.66 -2.47
CA ASN A 126 4.65 0.90 -3.14
C ASN A 126 4.18 0.30 -4.47
N GLU A 127 3.04 0.73 -5.00
CA GLU A 127 2.54 0.27 -6.29
C GLU A 127 3.47 0.75 -7.42
N TYR A 128 3.82 -0.12 -8.37
CA TYR A 128 4.71 0.22 -9.47
C TYR A 128 4.08 1.25 -10.45
N ARG A 129 2.76 1.24 -10.58
CA ARG A 129 2.00 2.24 -11.36
C ARG A 129 1.80 3.50 -10.52
N ARG A 130 2.60 4.53 -10.78
CA ARG A 130 2.60 5.77 -10.00
C ARG A 130 1.21 6.39 -9.83
N VAL A 131 0.37 6.32 -10.88
CA VAL A 131 -0.99 6.89 -10.85
C VAL A 131 -1.88 6.24 -9.77
N LEU A 132 -1.63 4.98 -9.38
CA LEU A 132 -2.37 4.29 -8.32
C LEU A 132 -1.82 4.56 -6.90
N GLN A 133 -0.71 5.29 -6.79
CA GLN A 133 -0.19 5.74 -5.48
C GLN A 133 -0.93 6.96 -4.93
N GLY A 134 -1.94 7.45 -5.64
CA GLY A 134 -2.74 8.62 -5.28
C GLY A 134 -4.24 8.36 -5.33
N ILE A 135 -4.98 9.42 -5.04
CA ILE A 135 -6.45 9.45 -5.09
C ILE A 135 -6.89 10.16 -6.36
N ASN A 136 -7.79 9.55 -7.09
CA ASN A 136 -8.41 10.18 -8.26
C ASN A 136 -9.63 11.02 -7.82
N LEU A 137 -9.60 12.28 -8.19
CA LEU A 137 -10.71 13.22 -8.08
C LEU A 137 -11.31 13.38 -9.48
N SER A 138 -12.60 13.16 -9.61
CA SER A 138 -13.33 13.24 -10.88
C SER A 138 -14.62 14.03 -10.72
N PRO A 139 -15.26 14.44 -11.83
CA PRO A 139 -16.58 15.09 -11.77
C PRO A 139 -17.63 14.26 -11.01
N ASP A 140 -17.50 12.92 -11.02
CA ASP A 140 -18.46 12.02 -10.37
C ASP A 140 -18.14 11.76 -8.90
N GLY A 141 -16.88 11.96 -8.49
CA GLY A 141 -16.49 11.71 -7.11
C GLY A 141 -15.03 11.33 -6.92
N ILE A 142 -14.78 10.58 -5.88
CA ILE A 142 -13.45 10.23 -5.37
C ILE A 142 -13.22 8.73 -5.52
N THR A 143 -12.10 8.35 -6.16
CA THR A 143 -11.78 6.95 -6.41
C THR A 143 -10.37 6.60 -5.94
N ALA A 144 -10.23 5.46 -5.28
CA ALA A 144 -8.93 4.85 -4.96
C ALA A 144 -8.92 3.36 -5.34
N THR A 145 -7.77 2.87 -5.82
CA THR A 145 -7.57 1.44 -6.14
C THR A 145 -6.10 1.07 -6.01
N ASP A 146 -5.84 -0.18 -5.61
CA ASP A 146 -4.52 -0.81 -5.64
C ASP A 146 -4.43 -1.92 -6.72
N GLY A 147 -5.45 -2.02 -7.60
CA GLY A 147 -5.57 -3.05 -8.62
C GLY A 147 -6.19 -4.37 -8.15
N ARG A 148 -6.38 -4.58 -6.83
CA ARG A 148 -7.08 -5.75 -6.25
C ARG A 148 -8.40 -5.37 -5.60
N GLN A 149 -8.53 -4.12 -5.22
CA GLN A 149 -9.74 -3.53 -4.65
C GLN A 149 -9.90 -2.11 -5.19
N LEU A 150 -11.11 -1.62 -5.16
CA LEU A 150 -11.47 -0.28 -5.60
C LEU A 150 -12.59 0.25 -4.72
N LEU A 151 -12.49 1.50 -4.31
CA LEU A 151 -13.57 2.25 -3.69
C LEU A 151 -13.85 3.49 -4.52
N HIS A 152 -15.08 3.66 -4.93
CA HIS A 152 -15.60 4.89 -5.50
C HIS A 152 -16.67 5.48 -4.59
N LEU A 153 -16.46 6.72 -4.19
CA LEU A 153 -17.40 7.49 -3.38
C LEU A 153 -18.07 8.53 -4.26
N ASP A 154 -19.39 8.46 -4.37
CA ASP A 154 -20.21 9.44 -5.09
C ASP A 154 -20.15 10.78 -4.34
N SER A 155 -19.35 11.71 -4.81
CA SER A 155 -19.18 13.06 -4.29
C SER A 155 -18.84 14.00 -5.45
N PRO A 156 -19.84 14.53 -6.15
CA PRO A 156 -19.63 15.34 -7.35
C PRO A 156 -18.74 16.55 -7.07
N LEU A 157 -17.71 16.71 -7.88
CA LEU A 157 -16.78 17.84 -7.84
C LEU A 157 -16.90 18.65 -9.14
N ASN A 158 -16.83 19.96 -9.04
CA ASN A 158 -16.87 20.84 -10.22
C ASN A 158 -15.53 20.81 -10.97
N LEU A 159 -15.19 19.66 -11.54
CA LEU A 159 -13.97 19.42 -12.29
C LEU A 159 -14.28 19.19 -13.76
N LYS A 160 -13.43 19.73 -14.66
CA LYS A 160 -13.53 19.50 -16.12
C LYS A 160 -12.86 18.20 -16.55
N LYS A 161 -11.95 17.65 -15.74
CA LYS A 161 -11.15 16.44 -16.01
C LYS A 161 -10.79 15.71 -14.73
N ASN A 162 -10.44 14.45 -14.85
CA ASN A 162 -9.93 13.67 -13.74
C ASN A 162 -8.54 14.18 -13.34
N LEU A 163 -8.30 14.22 -12.03
CA LEU A 163 -7.05 14.66 -11.42
C LEU A 163 -6.60 13.58 -10.44
N THR A 164 -5.30 13.33 -10.34
CA THR A 164 -4.77 12.41 -9.34
C THR A 164 -3.86 13.18 -8.39
N ILE A 165 -4.33 13.34 -7.15
CA ILE A 165 -3.53 13.93 -6.07
C ILE A 165 -2.69 12.85 -5.39
N PRO A 166 -1.49 13.16 -4.87
CA PRO A 166 -0.70 12.21 -4.09
C PRO A 166 -1.43 11.80 -2.82
N PHE A 167 -0.87 10.82 -2.10
CA PHE A 167 -1.45 10.34 -0.85
C PHE A 167 -1.66 11.51 0.15
N PRO A 168 -2.88 11.78 0.59
CA PRO A 168 -3.24 13.03 1.27
C PRO A 168 -2.90 13.01 2.76
N SER A 169 -1.65 12.70 3.11
CA SER A 169 -1.19 12.59 4.51
C SER A 169 -1.44 13.87 5.32
N VAL A 170 -1.36 15.01 4.67
CA VAL A 170 -1.63 16.35 5.24
C VAL A 170 -3.08 16.46 5.66
N LEU A 171 -4.00 16.23 4.73
CA LEU A 171 -5.45 16.36 4.96
C LEU A 171 -5.96 15.32 5.96
N LEU A 172 -5.41 14.11 5.95
CA LEU A 172 -5.72 13.07 6.95
C LEU A 172 -5.26 13.43 8.36
N ALA A 173 -4.26 14.31 8.50
CA ALA A 173 -3.84 14.82 9.79
C ALA A 173 -4.73 15.94 10.31
N MET A 174 -5.53 16.56 9.43
CA MET A 174 -6.51 17.58 9.82
C MET A 174 -7.71 16.91 10.49
N ARG A 175 -8.38 17.66 11.36
CA ARG A 175 -9.66 17.26 11.96
C ARG A 175 -10.76 18.25 11.61
N SER A 176 -10.56 19.01 10.52
CA SER A 176 -11.53 20.00 10.07
C SER A 176 -12.72 19.32 9.37
N LYS A 177 -13.92 19.84 9.60
CA LYS A 177 -15.14 19.52 8.89
C LYS A 177 -15.62 20.74 8.10
N GLU A 178 -14.68 21.55 7.64
CA GLU A 178 -14.97 22.74 6.86
C GLU A 178 -14.91 22.42 5.37
N ALA A 179 -15.76 23.08 4.61
CA ALA A 179 -15.67 23.10 3.16
C ALA A 179 -14.31 23.66 2.71
N GLY A 180 -13.82 23.20 1.59
CA GLY A 180 -12.53 23.61 1.11
C GLY A 180 -12.56 24.11 -0.33
N LEU A 181 -11.40 24.52 -0.81
CA LEU A 181 -11.17 24.95 -2.19
C LEU A 181 -10.03 24.14 -2.78
N LEU A 182 -10.27 23.55 -3.95
CA LEU A 182 -9.25 22.96 -4.80
C LEU A 182 -8.95 23.93 -5.93
N LYS A 183 -7.70 24.35 -6.06
CA LYS A 183 -7.17 25.14 -7.16
C LYS A 183 -6.19 24.29 -7.96
N VAL A 184 -6.28 24.33 -9.29
CA VAL A 184 -5.41 23.55 -10.18
C VAL A 184 -4.91 24.43 -11.30
N TRP A 185 -3.59 24.45 -11.51
CA TRP A 185 -2.93 25.13 -12.61
C TRP A 185 -1.74 24.30 -13.10
N LYS A 186 -1.54 24.24 -14.41
CA LYS A 186 -0.50 23.36 -14.99
C LYS A 186 -0.63 21.92 -14.47
N ASN A 187 0.40 21.42 -13.79
CA ASN A 187 0.45 20.12 -13.11
C ASN A 187 0.48 20.25 -11.58
N LEU A 188 0.15 21.43 -11.05
CA LEU A 188 0.12 21.73 -9.62
C LEU A 188 -1.33 21.77 -9.12
N PHE A 189 -1.48 21.46 -7.85
CA PHE A 189 -2.73 21.65 -7.13
C PHE A 189 -2.47 22.37 -5.81
N GLN A 190 -3.50 23.06 -5.33
CA GLN A 190 -3.55 23.60 -3.99
C GLN A 190 -4.93 23.27 -3.40
N ILE A 191 -4.93 22.68 -2.21
CA ILE A 191 -6.15 22.44 -1.42
C ILE A 191 -6.09 23.32 -0.19
N GLU A 192 -7.13 24.12 -0.01
CA GLU A 192 -7.32 25.01 1.13
C GLU A 192 -8.51 24.51 1.95
N ILE A 193 -8.33 24.20 3.22
CA ILE A 193 -9.38 23.82 4.16
C ILE A 193 -9.08 24.52 5.49
N GLY A 194 -10.00 25.38 5.95
CA GLY A 194 -9.80 26.17 7.13
C GLY A 194 -8.52 27.02 7.07
N ASN A 195 -7.65 26.86 8.03
CA ASN A 195 -6.39 27.57 8.12
C ASN A 195 -5.19 26.85 7.44
N VAL A 196 -5.43 25.74 6.76
CA VAL A 196 -4.38 24.92 6.11
C VAL A 196 -4.44 25.05 4.61
N LYS A 197 -3.28 25.24 3.99
CA LYS A 197 -3.08 25.14 2.54
C LYS A 197 -2.05 24.05 2.24
N TRP A 198 -2.41 23.14 1.36
CA TRP A 198 -1.53 22.08 0.87
C TRP A 198 -1.35 22.24 -0.63
N THR A 199 -0.12 22.48 -1.06
CA THR A 199 0.27 22.64 -2.46
C THR A 199 1.21 21.51 -2.86
N GLY A 200 1.00 20.95 -4.04
CA GLY A 200 1.84 19.86 -4.53
C GLY A 200 1.68 19.63 -6.02
N LYS A 201 2.39 18.60 -6.54
CA LYS A 201 2.30 18.18 -7.94
C LYS A 201 1.25 17.11 -8.10
N LEU A 202 0.42 17.22 -9.14
CA LEU A 202 -0.47 16.16 -9.57
C LEU A 202 0.35 14.94 -10.02
N ILE A 203 -0.16 13.75 -9.76
CA ILE A 203 0.42 12.54 -10.33
C ILE A 203 0.00 12.44 -11.79
N GLU A 204 0.98 12.42 -12.68
CA GLU A 204 0.77 12.30 -14.12
C GLU A 204 0.36 10.87 -14.51
N GLY A 205 -0.46 10.77 -15.54
CA GLY A 205 -0.93 9.51 -16.09
C GLY A 205 -2.45 9.41 -16.11
N GLN A 206 -2.94 8.45 -16.88
CA GLN A 206 -4.37 8.15 -16.94
C GLN A 206 -4.75 7.20 -15.80
N TYR A 207 -5.62 7.67 -14.90
CA TYR A 207 -6.21 6.81 -13.89
C TYR A 207 -7.16 5.81 -14.55
N PRO A 208 -7.18 4.52 -14.14
CA PRO A 208 -8.10 3.53 -14.69
C PRO A 208 -9.56 3.97 -14.55
N ASP A 209 -10.35 3.76 -15.58
CA ASP A 209 -11.79 4.00 -15.47
C ASP A 209 -12.41 2.94 -14.55
N TRP A 210 -12.84 3.38 -13.38
CA TRP A 210 -13.42 2.53 -12.36
C TRP A 210 -14.70 1.83 -12.80
N ARG A 211 -15.43 2.41 -13.78
CA ARG A 211 -16.69 1.83 -14.29
C ARG A 211 -16.47 0.52 -15.04
N THR A 212 -15.30 0.38 -15.66
CA THR A 212 -14.95 -0.85 -16.41
C THR A 212 -14.70 -2.04 -15.50
N VAL A 213 -14.44 -1.82 -14.21
CA VAL A 213 -14.17 -2.88 -13.23
C VAL A 213 -15.44 -3.34 -12.52
N ILE A 214 -16.51 -2.54 -12.55
CA ILE A 214 -17.79 -2.90 -11.93
C ILE A 214 -18.40 -4.05 -12.70
N PRO A 215 -18.66 -5.21 -12.07
CA PRO A 215 -19.36 -6.30 -12.71
C PRO A 215 -20.81 -5.93 -13.02
N ALA A 216 -21.31 -6.32 -14.18
CA ALA A 216 -22.71 -6.15 -14.49
C ALA A 216 -23.55 -6.95 -13.49
N GLU A 217 -24.67 -6.39 -13.00
CA GLU A 217 -25.51 -7.02 -11.97
C GLU A 217 -26.00 -8.42 -12.36
N GLN A 218 -26.30 -8.64 -13.63
CA GLN A 218 -26.69 -9.93 -14.17
C GLN A 218 -25.63 -11.04 -14.04
N ASN A 219 -24.37 -10.66 -13.82
CA ASN A 219 -23.25 -11.59 -13.63
C ASN A 219 -23.03 -11.94 -12.15
N LEU A 220 -23.73 -11.25 -11.23
CA LEU A 220 -23.67 -11.46 -9.79
C LEU A 220 -24.89 -12.29 -9.38
N ASP A 221 -24.72 -13.61 -9.31
CA ASP A 221 -25.81 -14.55 -9.20
C ASP A 221 -26.13 -14.98 -7.75
N TYR A 222 -25.33 -14.54 -6.78
CA TYR A 222 -25.65 -14.71 -5.35
C TYR A 222 -25.19 -13.53 -4.47
N SER A 223 -25.77 -13.48 -3.29
CA SER A 223 -25.33 -12.52 -2.26
C SER A 223 -25.30 -13.13 -0.87
N ILE A 224 -24.35 -12.66 -0.05
CA ILE A 224 -24.19 -12.99 1.37
C ILE A 224 -24.33 -11.69 2.15
N THR A 225 -25.17 -11.68 3.19
CA THR A 225 -25.27 -10.56 4.14
C THR A 225 -24.91 -11.06 5.52
N LEU A 226 -23.84 -10.51 6.11
CA LEU A 226 -23.41 -10.81 7.48
C LEU A 226 -24.27 -10.01 8.46
N HIS A 227 -24.81 -10.68 9.49
CA HIS A 227 -25.65 -10.05 10.52
C HIS A 227 -24.83 -9.57 11.73
N GLU A 228 -23.64 -10.16 11.96
CA GLU A 228 -22.75 -9.83 13.08
C GLU A 228 -21.37 -9.32 12.57
N PRO A 229 -21.31 -8.19 11.79
CA PRO A 229 -20.06 -7.75 11.18
C PRO A 229 -19.00 -7.38 12.22
N GLU A 230 -19.37 -6.94 13.43
CA GLU A 230 -18.44 -6.63 14.52
C GLU A 230 -17.72 -7.88 15.03
N LYS A 231 -18.46 -8.99 15.19
CA LYS A 231 -17.91 -10.29 15.60
C LYS A 231 -16.95 -10.83 14.55
N VAL A 232 -17.33 -10.74 13.26
CA VAL A 232 -16.45 -11.13 12.15
C VAL A 232 -15.21 -10.24 12.11
N THR A 233 -15.37 -8.93 12.28
CA THR A 233 -14.25 -7.97 12.34
C THR A 233 -13.25 -8.30 13.45
N ALA A 234 -13.76 -8.62 14.66
CA ALA A 234 -12.92 -9.00 15.79
C ALA A 234 -12.14 -10.28 15.49
N TRP A 235 -12.79 -11.27 14.91
CA TRP A 235 -12.18 -12.54 14.53
C TRP A 235 -11.11 -12.35 13.41
N VAL A 236 -11.41 -11.57 12.36
CA VAL A 236 -10.45 -11.29 11.28
C VAL A 236 -9.20 -10.59 11.82
N LYS A 237 -9.32 -9.70 12.81
CA LYS A 237 -8.18 -9.05 13.47
C LYS A 237 -7.25 -10.03 14.18
N MET A 238 -7.79 -11.13 14.73
CA MET A 238 -6.99 -12.15 15.43
C MET A 238 -6.21 -13.08 14.49
N ILE A 239 -6.58 -13.17 13.21
CA ILE A 239 -5.84 -13.99 12.24
C ILE A 239 -4.44 -13.40 12.05
N PRO A 240 -3.35 -14.20 12.21
CA PRO A 240 -2.00 -13.73 11.93
C PRO A 240 -1.85 -13.25 10.50
N SER A 241 -1.19 -12.11 10.30
CA SER A 241 -0.87 -11.61 8.96
C SER A 241 0.37 -12.32 8.42
N GLN A 242 0.29 -12.90 7.24
CA GLN A 242 1.42 -13.48 6.52
C GLN A 242 1.56 -12.84 5.13
N LYS A 243 2.80 -12.76 4.63
CA LYS A 243 3.09 -12.09 3.35
C LYS A 243 2.56 -12.83 2.12
N THR A 244 2.28 -14.12 2.19
CA THR A 244 2.05 -14.98 1.02
C THR A 244 0.64 -15.55 0.88
N THR A 245 -0.10 -15.70 1.98
CA THR A 245 -1.45 -16.31 1.95
C THR A 245 -2.34 -15.68 3.00
N ASN A 246 -3.01 -14.60 2.65
CA ASN A 246 -3.88 -13.85 3.56
C ASN A 246 -5.37 -14.07 3.26
N GLY A 247 -5.76 -15.23 2.75
CA GLY A 247 -7.15 -15.51 2.39
C GLY A 247 -8.03 -15.87 3.58
N VAL A 248 -9.28 -15.41 3.53
CA VAL A 248 -10.39 -15.88 4.34
C VAL A 248 -11.40 -16.55 3.41
N GLU A 249 -11.59 -17.83 3.59
CA GLU A 249 -12.58 -18.63 2.86
C GLU A 249 -13.95 -18.45 3.52
N LEU A 250 -14.98 -18.21 2.73
CA LEU A 250 -16.37 -18.13 3.16
C LEU A 250 -17.09 -19.40 2.70
N ASP A 251 -17.33 -20.31 3.63
CA ASP A 251 -18.11 -21.54 3.41
C ASP A 251 -19.57 -21.27 3.75
N ILE A 252 -20.42 -21.31 2.74
CA ILE A 252 -21.81 -20.84 2.83
C ILE A 252 -22.72 -22.00 3.17
N ASN A 253 -23.44 -21.87 4.27
CA ASN A 253 -24.54 -22.77 4.63
C ASN A 253 -25.88 -22.15 4.25
N PRO A 254 -26.66 -22.77 3.33
CA PRO A 254 -27.98 -22.26 2.93
C PRO A 254 -28.96 -22.08 4.10
N ALA A 255 -28.74 -22.78 5.21
CA ALA A 255 -29.59 -22.71 6.40
C ALA A 255 -29.48 -21.40 7.19
N GLY A 256 -28.71 -20.40 6.71
CA GLY A 256 -28.65 -19.06 7.32
C GLY A 256 -27.37 -18.78 8.10
N SER A 257 -26.27 -19.43 7.74
CA SER A 257 -24.97 -19.18 8.36
C SER A 257 -23.83 -19.23 7.34
N VAL A 258 -22.71 -18.61 7.69
CA VAL A 258 -21.46 -18.70 6.94
C VAL A 258 -20.33 -19.10 7.90
N THR A 259 -19.51 -20.07 7.50
CA THR A 259 -18.30 -20.42 8.23
C THR A 259 -17.12 -19.71 7.56
N LEU A 260 -16.49 -18.79 8.29
CA LEU A 260 -15.25 -18.15 7.85
C LEU A 260 -14.07 -19.04 8.30
N ILE A 261 -13.17 -19.32 7.37
CA ILE A 261 -12.02 -20.19 7.60
C ILE A 261 -10.76 -19.46 7.19
N SER A 262 -9.76 -19.40 8.06
CA SER A 262 -8.46 -18.84 7.71
C SER A 262 -7.70 -19.78 6.77
N CYS A 263 -7.26 -19.29 5.60
CA CYS A 263 -6.44 -20.08 4.68
C CYS A 263 -5.03 -20.37 5.22
N ILE A 264 -4.58 -19.65 6.28
CA ILE A 264 -3.29 -19.85 6.93
C ILE A 264 -3.38 -20.98 7.97
N GLN A 265 -4.43 -20.96 8.75
CA GLN A 265 -4.71 -21.91 9.84
C GLN A 265 -6.17 -22.38 9.69
N THR A 266 -6.35 -23.49 8.99
CA THR A 266 -7.68 -24.02 8.69
C THR A 266 -8.50 -24.43 9.93
N GLU A 267 -7.82 -24.61 11.08
CA GLU A 267 -8.47 -24.83 12.39
C GLU A 267 -9.08 -23.56 12.95
N PHE A 268 -8.62 -22.38 12.49
CA PHE A 268 -9.12 -21.09 12.95
C PHE A 268 -10.39 -20.74 12.16
N LYS A 269 -11.54 -21.06 12.73
CA LYS A 269 -12.86 -20.93 12.11
C LYS A 269 -13.78 -20.07 12.96
N LEU A 270 -14.71 -19.39 12.30
CA LEU A 270 -15.80 -18.65 12.92
C LEU A 270 -17.10 -18.97 12.21
N ASN A 271 -18.13 -19.39 12.93
CA ASN A 271 -19.50 -19.43 12.43
C ASN A 271 -20.18 -18.09 12.72
N ALA A 272 -20.70 -17.47 11.69
CA ALA A 272 -21.43 -16.22 11.75
C ALA A 272 -22.83 -16.38 11.14
N GLU A 273 -23.82 -15.69 11.71
CA GLU A 273 -25.15 -15.61 11.13
C GLU A 273 -25.10 -14.77 9.83
N ALA A 274 -25.71 -15.30 8.78
CA ALA A 274 -25.74 -14.66 7.48
C ALA A 274 -27.00 -15.02 6.70
N THR A 275 -27.49 -14.08 5.91
CA THR A 275 -28.51 -14.38 4.89
C THR A 275 -27.82 -14.65 3.57
N PHE A 276 -28.16 -15.78 2.97
CA PHE A 276 -27.76 -16.14 1.63
C PHE A 276 -28.94 -16.02 0.67
N THR A 277 -28.72 -15.48 -0.52
CA THR A 277 -29.72 -15.43 -1.61
C THR A 277 -29.07 -15.69 -2.95
N GLY A 278 -29.77 -16.40 -3.84
CA GLY A 278 -29.31 -16.68 -5.19
C GLY A 278 -28.80 -18.12 -5.40
N VAL A 279 -27.89 -18.30 -6.33
CA VAL A 279 -27.38 -19.61 -6.76
C VAL A 279 -26.24 -20.06 -5.85
N MET A 280 -26.27 -21.32 -5.37
CA MET A 280 -25.16 -21.85 -4.58
C MET A 280 -23.85 -21.81 -5.36
N PRO A 281 -22.78 -21.28 -4.77
CA PRO A 281 -21.51 -21.14 -5.45
C PRO A 281 -20.88 -22.50 -5.76
N LYS A 282 -20.38 -22.66 -6.97
CA LYS A 282 -19.61 -23.82 -7.41
C LYS A 282 -18.16 -23.75 -6.94
N ALA A 283 -17.66 -22.53 -6.71
CA ALA A 283 -16.32 -22.24 -6.22
C ALA A 283 -16.40 -21.56 -4.87
N THR A 284 -15.50 -21.91 -3.97
CA THR A 284 -15.40 -21.26 -2.67
C THR A 284 -15.01 -19.79 -2.82
N LEU A 285 -15.71 -18.91 -2.13
CA LEU A 285 -15.38 -17.50 -2.10
C LEU A 285 -14.23 -17.26 -1.10
N ILE A 286 -13.10 -16.80 -1.61
CA ILE A 286 -11.95 -16.45 -0.79
C ILE A 286 -11.66 -14.94 -0.97
N ILE A 287 -11.62 -14.22 0.14
CA ILE A 287 -11.33 -12.79 0.16
C ILE A 287 -10.01 -12.56 0.92
N ASP A 288 -9.18 -11.64 0.42
CA ASP A 288 -7.98 -11.22 1.16
C ASP A 288 -8.38 -10.66 2.53
N ARG A 289 -7.69 -11.11 3.59
CA ARG A 289 -7.96 -10.74 4.99
C ARG A 289 -7.98 -9.23 5.21
N GLU A 290 -6.99 -8.51 4.65
CA GLU A 290 -6.88 -7.05 4.82
C GLU A 290 -8.00 -6.33 4.07
N ILE A 291 -8.39 -6.84 2.91
CA ILE A 291 -9.52 -6.31 2.13
C ILE A 291 -10.82 -6.54 2.88
N LEU A 292 -11.06 -7.78 3.36
CA LEU A 292 -12.26 -8.10 4.14
C LEU A 292 -12.37 -7.25 5.41
N LEU A 293 -11.24 -7.13 6.15
CA LEU A 293 -11.20 -6.29 7.35
C LEU A 293 -11.55 -4.84 7.05
N ARG A 294 -11.02 -4.30 5.97
CA ARG A 294 -11.27 -2.91 5.56
C ARG A 294 -12.74 -2.70 5.15
N MET A 295 -13.30 -3.62 4.37
CA MET A 295 -14.71 -3.59 4.03
C MET A 295 -15.60 -3.56 5.27
N LEU A 296 -15.38 -4.48 6.21
CA LEU A 296 -16.17 -4.56 7.45
C LEU A 296 -16.03 -3.30 8.32
N LEU A 297 -14.81 -2.76 8.47
CA LEU A 297 -14.57 -1.52 9.23
C LEU A 297 -15.25 -0.30 8.62
N GLN A 298 -15.49 -0.31 7.31
CA GLN A 298 -16.20 0.75 6.59
C GLN A 298 -17.70 0.47 6.42
N GLY A 299 -18.24 -0.55 7.11
CA GLY A 299 -19.67 -0.86 7.13
C GLY A 299 -20.17 -1.73 5.97
N TYR A 300 -19.28 -2.27 5.13
CA TYR A 300 -19.68 -3.18 4.05
C TYR A 300 -19.88 -4.58 4.61
N ASN A 301 -21.13 -4.99 4.78
CA ASN A 301 -21.50 -6.31 5.31
C ASN A 301 -22.27 -7.20 4.33
N ARG A 302 -22.58 -6.70 3.13
CA ARG A 302 -23.24 -7.44 2.07
C ARG A 302 -22.32 -7.59 0.87
N PHE A 303 -22.14 -8.84 0.41
CA PHE A 303 -21.24 -9.21 -0.69
C PHE A 303 -22.03 -9.88 -1.79
N LYS A 304 -22.09 -9.25 -2.97
CA LYS A 304 -22.61 -9.88 -4.20
C LYS A 304 -21.44 -10.47 -4.97
N ALA A 305 -21.57 -11.69 -5.41
CA ALA A 305 -20.51 -12.41 -6.13
C ALA A 305 -21.07 -13.34 -7.21
N ASN A 306 -20.17 -13.92 -7.98
CA ASN A 306 -20.49 -14.89 -9.02
C ASN A 306 -20.18 -16.31 -8.54
N SER A 307 -21.09 -17.25 -8.80
CA SER A 307 -20.97 -18.65 -8.39
C SER A 307 -19.72 -19.36 -8.92
N ASN A 308 -19.12 -18.89 -10.00
CA ASN A 308 -17.88 -19.43 -10.55
C ASN A 308 -16.61 -18.77 -9.97
N GLY A 309 -16.74 -17.72 -9.14
CA GLY A 309 -15.60 -17.02 -8.50
C GLY A 309 -14.65 -16.31 -9.46
N ALA A 310 -15.09 -16.05 -10.71
CA ALA A 310 -14.21 -15.54 -11.77
C ALA A 310 -14.17 -14.01 -11.88
N ILE A 311 -15.14 -13.31 -11.31
CA ILE A 311 -15.33 -11.86 -11.44
C ILE A 311 -15.23 -11.16 -10.09
N PRO A 312 -15.03 -9.82 -10.07
CA PRO A 312 -14.96 -9.06 -8.84
C PRO A 312 -16.21 -9.19 -7.98
N ILE A 313 -16.01 -9.11 -6.67
CA ILE A 313 -17.07 -9.03 -5.66
C ILE A 313 -17.52 -7.57 -5.57
N MET A 314 -18.81 -7.32 -5.48
CA MET A 314 -19.36 -6.02 -5.16
C MET A 314 -19.85 -6.01 -3.72
N ALA A 315 -19.29 -5.15 -2.88
CA ALA A 315 -19.73 -5.00 -1.50
C ALA A 315 -20.66 -3.79 -1.36
N SER A 316 -21.67 -3.91 -0.50
CA SER A 316 -22.63 -2.85 -0.18
C SER A 316 -22.94 -2.81 1.32
N GLY A 317 -23.52 -1.68 1.77
CA GLY A 317 -23.79 -1.40 3.19
C GLY A 317 -23.00 -0.18 3.71
N GLY A 318 -21.80 0.07 3.18
CA GLY A 318 -21.01 1.25 3.45
C GLY A 318 -21.25 2.40 2.46
N ALA A 319 -20.39 3.42 2.51
CA ALA A 319 -20.46 4.57 1.61
C ALA A 319 -19.88 4.23 0.23
N GLY A 320 -20.65 4.51 -0.84
CA GLY A 320 -20.20 4.33 -2.21
C GLY A 320 -20.12 2.87 -2.70
N LYS A 321 -19.31 2.65 -3.72
CA LYS A 321 -19.18 1.36 -4.41
C LYS A 321 -17.82 0.74 -4.08
N TYR A 322 -17.82 -0.37 -3.37
CA TYR A 322 -16.61 -1.13 -3.06
C TYR A 322 -16.55 -2.39 -3.90
N ILE A 323 -15.44 -2.55 -4.62
CA ILE A 323 -15.16 -3.69 -5.49
C ILE A 323 -13.90 -4.39 -4.97
N ALA A 324 -13.92 -5.72 -4.91
CA ALA A 324 -12.76 -6.51 -4.50
C ALA A 324 -12.58 -7.72 -5.41
N MET A 325 -11.32 -8.03 -5.73
CA MET A 325 -10.99 -9.25 -6.47
C MET A 325 -10.94 -10.44 -5.51
N PRO A 326 -11.70 -11.50 -5.75
CA PRO A 326 -11.57 -12.75 -4.98
C PRO A 326 -10.21 -13.41 -5.25
N ILE A 327 -9.68 -14.10 -4.25
CA ILE A 327 -8.52 -14.96 -4.41
C ILE A 327 -9.01 -16.25 -5.09
N ARG A 328 -8.36 -16.64 -6.18
CA ARG A 328 -8.67 -17.92 -6.83
C ARG A 328 -8.26 -19.07 -5.93
N ALA A 329 -9.21 -19.93 -5.58
CA ALA A 329 -8.91 -21.18 -4.89
C ALA A 329 -7.99 -22.03 -5.80
N LEU A 330 -6.85 -22.46 -5.27
CA LEU A 330 -6.10 -23.54 -5.91
C LEU A 330 -6.96 -24.81 -5.86
N PRO A 331 -7.04 -25.62 -6.93
CA PRO A 331 -7.77 -26.87 -6.90
C PRO A 331 -7.26 -27.69 -5.70
N LYS A 332 -8.16 -28.00 -4.76
CA LYS A 332 -7.85 -28.92 -3.67
C LYS A 332 -7.48 -30.24 -4.33
N ILE A 333 -6.20 -30.62 -4.30
CA ILE A 333 -5.78 -31.98 -4.64
C ILE A 333 -6.53 -32.86 -3.62
N LYS A 334 -7.54 -33.60 -4.11
CA LYS A 334 -8.19 -34.62 -3.28
C LYS A 334 -7.09 -35.55 -2.82
N GLN A 335 -6.74 -35.50 -1.54
CA GLN A 335 -6.00 -36.57 -0.92
C GLN A 335 -6.86 -37.81 -1.07
N THR A 336 -6.49 -38.67 -2.00
CA THR A 336 -7.04 -39.99 -2.13
C THR A 336 -6.79 -40.67 -0.80
N GLU A 337 -7.86 -41.02 -0.08
CA GLU A 337 -7.79 -41.82 1.13
C GLU A 337 -6.91 -43.01 0.85
N THR A 338 -5.78 -43.08 1.51
CA THR A 338 -4.90 -44.25 1.51
C THR A 338 -5.68 -45.37 2.20
N GLN A 339 -6.29 -46.24 1.41
CA GLN A 339 -6.81 -47.49 1.93
C GLN A 339 -5.65 -48.25 2.58
N THR A 340 -5.77 -48.45 3.86
CA THR A 340 -4.93 -49.32 4.67
C THR A 340 -5.03 -50.74 4.10
N VAL A 341 -4.01 -51.14 3.35
CA VAL A 341 -3.87 -52.55 2.98
C VAL A 341 -3.12 -53.22 4.10
N GLU A 342 -3.82 -54.13 4.81
CA GLU A 342 -3.29 -54.99 5.82
C GLU A 342 -2.13 -55.86 5.25
N ASN A 343 -1.00 -55.76 5.94
CA ASN A 343 0.16 -56.60 5.72
C ASN A 343 -0.15 -58.06 6.15
N THR A 344 -0.21 -58.96 5.18
CA THR A 344 0.04 -60.38 5.43
C THR A 344 1.45 -60.73 4.99
N ASN A 345 2.26 -61.14 5.96
CA ASN A 345 3.59 -61.72 5.81
C ASN A 345 3.59 -62.91 4.90
N LYS A 346 4.54 -63.01 3.94
CA LYS A 346 5.24 -64.25 3.57
C LYS A 346 6.59 -63.98 2.93
N GLU A 347 7.60 -64.42 3.68
CA GLU A 347 8.87 -65.10 3.36
C GLU A 347 9.60 -64.82 2.03
N GLU A 348 10.89 -64.46 2.21
CA GLU A 348 11.99 -64.51 1.25
C GLU A 348 12.30 -65.91 0.77
N PRO A 349 12.94 -66.07 -0.38
CA PRO A 349 14.27 -66.75 -0.37
C PRO A 349 15.37 -65.98 -1.13
N LYS A 350 16.56 -66.14 -0.56
CA LYS A 350 17.89 -65.76 -1.09
C LYS A 350 18.30 -66.57 -2.31
N MET A 351 19.22 -66.01 -3.07
CA MET A 351 20.40 -66.56 -3.78
C MET A 351 20.62 -65.83 -5.08
N GLU A 352 21.73 -65.52 -5.61
CA GLU A 352 23.18 -65.60 -5.37
C GLU A 352 23.88 -64.85 -6.55
N MET A 353 25.06 -64.34 -6.29
CA MET A 353 25.93 -63.69 -7.26
C MET A 353 26.38 -64.68 -8.34
N ASN A 354 26.61 -64.21 -9.59
CA ASN A 354 27.82 -64.63 -10.29
C ASN A 354 28.28 -63.63 -11.37
N HIS A 355 29.59 -63.54 -11.40
CA HIS A 355 30.47 -62.78 -12.27
C HIS A 355 30.47 -63.27 -13.74
N GLY A 356 30.80 -62.36 -14.67
CA GLY A 356 31.30 -62.79 -15.99
C GLY A 356 31.51 -61.67 -17.00
N MET A 357 32.75 -61.20 -17.11
CA MET A 357 33.30 -60.37 -18.22
C MET A 357 33.20 -61.05 -19.59
N ARG A 358 33.03 -60.24 -20.67
CA ARG A 358 33.95 -60.10 -21.86
C ARG A 358 33.26 -59.44 -23.05
N ILE A 359 33.79 -58.36 -23.42
CA ILE A 359 34.41 -57.73 -24.59
C ILE A 359 34.13 -58.42 -25.96
N VAL A 360 33.90 -57.59 -26.98
CA VAL A 360 34.41 -57.46 -28.35
C VAL A 360 33.38 -57.36 -29.48
N SER A 361 33.56 -56.28 -30.22
CA SER A 361 33.47 -56.01 -31.67
C SER A 361 32.16 -55.79 -32.39
N THR A 362 32.10 -54.59 -32.93
CA THR A 362 31.34 -54.17 -34.12
C THR A 362 31.67 -55.02 -35.38
N PRO A 363 30.81 -55.11 -36.41
CA PRO A 363 30.59 -53.99 -37.32
C PRO A 363 29.19 -53.86 -37.95
N GLN A 364 28.93 -52.60 -38.35
CA GLN A 364 28.14 -52.08 -39.48
C GLN A 364 27.10 -52.97 -40.22
N THR A 365 25.87 -52.58 -40.41
CA THR A 365 25.33 -51.92 -41.61
C THR A 365 23.80 -51.79 -41.60
N VAL A 366 23.35 -50.60 -42.07
CA VAL A 366 22.15 -50.29 -42.88
C VAL A 366 20.72 -50.37 -42.27
N ALA A 367 20.22 -49.17 -42.04
CA ALA A 367 18.86 -48.65 -42.29
C ALA A 367 17.63 -49.55 -42.22
N GLN A 368 16.78 -49.18 -41.28
CA GLN A 368 15.33 -48.93 -41.60
C GLN A 368 14.66 -48.17 -40.43
N ASN A 369 13.98 -47.08 -40.78
CA ASN A 369 13.12 -46.28 -39.91
C ASN A 369 12.07 -47.14 -39.26
N GLN A 370 11.99 -47.13 -37.93
CA GLN A 370 10.80 -47.30 -37.17
C GLN A 370 10.85 -46.33 -35.98
N GLU A 371 10.01 -45.33 -36.05
CA GLU A 371 9.68 -44.45 -34.90
C GLU A 371 9.11 -45.33 -33.79
N THR A 372 9.90 -45.60 -32.79
CA THR A 372 9.45 -46.12 -31.51
C THR A 372 9.14 -44.88 -30.64
N GLU A 373 7.84 -44.54 -30.50
CA GLU A 373 7.36 -43.63 -29.44
C GLU A 373 7.87 -44.19 -28.10
N VAL A 374 8.84 -43.50 -27.53
CA VAL A 374 9.23 -43.72 -26.14
C VAL A 374 8.11 -43.11 -25.30
N ILE A 375 7.26 -43.94 -24.75
CA ILE A 375 6.25 -43.55 -23.75
C ILE A 375 7.05 -43.10 -22.51
N VAL A 376 7.40 -41.81 -22.46
CA VAL A 376 7.99 -41.19 -21.28
C VAL A 376 6.89 -41.15 -20.23
N ASN A 377 7.16 -41.76 -19.10
CA ASN A 377 6.23 -41.73 -17.97
C ASN A 377 6.00 -40.27 -17.52
N PRO A 378 4.78 -39.74 -17.51
CA PRO A 378 4.53 -38.33 -17.15
C PRO A 378 5.06 -37.91 -15.78
N MET A 379 5.27 -38.87 -14.87
CA MET A 379 5.85 -38.64 -13.54
C MET A 379 7.38 -38.37 -13.60
N ASP A 380 8.09 -38.99 -14.52
CA ASP A 380 9.54 -38.77 -14.69
C ASP A 380 9.79 -37.40 -15.35
N GLU A 381 8.94 -37.00 -16.29
CA GLU A 381 9.01 -35.68 -16.91
C GLU A 381 8.69 -34.56 -15.91
N LEU A 382 7.71 -34.75 -15.04
CA LEU A 382 7.38 -33.83 -13.94
C LEU A 382 8.54 -33.74 -12.94
N THR A 383 9.16 -34.85 -12.59
CA THR A 383 10.30 -34.88 -11.64
C THR A 383 11.50 -34.12 -12.22
N ASN A 384 11.81 -34.33 -13.50
CA ASN A 384 12.88 -33.61 -14.20
C ASN A 384 12.61 -32.09 -14.29
N CYS A 385 11.34 -31.70 -14.55
CA CYS A 385 10.94 -30.30 -14.53
C CYS A 385 11.09 -29.66 -13.14
N ILE A 386 10.73 -30.38 -12.07
CA ILE A 386 10.88 -29.89 -10.69
C ILE A 386 12.36 -29.73 -10.33
N GLU A 387 13.22 -30.65 -10.71
CA GLU A 387 14.67 -30.54 -10.46
C GLU A 387 15.31 -29.39 -11.25
N ALA A 388 14.94 -29.23 -12.50
CA ALA A 388 15.39 -28.09 -13.32
C ALA A 388 14.93 -26.74 -12.73
N PHE A 389 13.71 -26.69 -12.18
CA PHE A 389 13.20 -25.51 -11.51
C PHE A 389 13.93 -25.22 -10.19
N LYS A 390 14.21 -26.24 -9.38
CA LYS A 390 15.02 -26.10 -8.15
C LYS A 390 16.42 -25.55 -8.46
N LEU A 391 17.05 -26.04 -9.53
CA LEU A 391 18.35 -25.55 -9.94
C LEU A 391 18.31 -24.07 -10.35
N LYS A 392 17.30 -23.66 -11.11
CA LYS A 392 17.09 -22.24 -11.47
C LYS A 392 16.88 -21.34 -10.24
N ILE A 393 16.08 -21.78 -9.27
CA ILE A 393 15.89 -21.03 -8.01
C ILE A 393 17.22 -20.86 -7.28
N LYS A 394 18.04 -21.90 -7.20
CA LYS A 394 19.36 -21.84 -6.54
C LYS A 394 20.27 -20.83 -7.25
N THR A 395 20.31 -20.84 -8.57
CA THR A 395 21.13 -19.89 -9.37
C THR A 395 20.71 -18.45 -9.11
N VAL A 396 19.40 -18.16 -9.12
CA VAL A 396 18.86 -16.82 -8.83
C VAL A 396 19.17 -16.38 -7.39
N ALA A 397 19.12 -17.31 -6.44
CA ALA A 397 19.46 -17.01 -5.03
C ALA A 397 20.95 -16.66 -4.89
N ASP A 398 21.84 -17.37 -5.58
CA ASP A 398 23.28 -17.11 -5.58
C ASP A 398 23.61 -15.76 -6.25
N GLU A 399 22.96 -15.42 -7.36
CA GLU A 399 23.08 -14.12 -8.01
C GLU A 399 22.60 -12.98 -7.12
N ALA A 400 21.47 -13.15 -6.43
CA ALA A 400 20.96 -12.17 -5.47
C ALA A 400 21.93 -11.96 -4.29
N ALA A 401 22.56 -13.03 -3.81
CA ALA A 401 23.57 -12.93 -2.75
C ALA A 401 24.83 -12.19 -3.23
N GLN A 402 25.27 -12.39 -4.48
CA GLN A 402 26.39 -11.65 -5.07
C GLN A 402 26.08 -10.16 -5.24
N LEU A 403 24.87 -9.84 -5.72
CA LEU A 403 24.41 -8.45 -5.82
C LEU A 403 24.36 -7.76 -4.45
N ALA A 404 23.88 -8.44 -3.43
CA ALA A 404 23.85 -7.90 -2.06
C ALA A 404 25.25 -7.61 -1.52
N ARG A 405 26.25 -8.43 -1.83
CA ARG A 405 27.66 -8.18 -1.48
C ARG A 405 28.21 -6.95 -2.20
N LYS A 406 27.97 -6.82 -3.51
CA LYS A 406 28.39 -5.64 -4.29
C LYS A 406 27.77 -4.35 -3.79
N VAL A 407 26.47 -4.37 -3.40
CA VAL A 407 25.80 -3.21 -2.81
C VAL A 407 26.46 -2.79 -1.49
N LYS A 408 26.82 -3.76 -0.62
CA LYS A 408 27.54 -3.46 0.64
C LYS A 408 28.92 -2.85 0.39
N GLU A 409 29.67 -3.34 -0.62
CA GLU A 409 30.97 -2.78 -0.99
C GLU A 409 30.84 -1.33 -1.47
N VAL A 410 29.86 -1.04 -2.34
CA VAL A 410 29.60 0.33 -2.81
C VAL A 410 29.23 1.24 -1.65
N GLN A 411 28.39 0.79 -0.70
CA GLN A 411 28.03 1.56 0.49
C GLN A 411 29.25 1.85 1.39
N LEU A 412 30.17 0.89 1.54
CA LEU A 412 31.41 1.10 2.30
C LEU A 412 32.32 2.14 1.63
N VAL A 413 32.48 2.05 0.31
CA VAL A 413 33.28 3.03 -0.47
C VAL A 413 32.66 4.43 -0.38
N GLN A 414 31.34 4.54 -0.46
CA GLN A 414 30.66 5.84 -0.33
C GLN A 414 30.85 6.44 1.05
N LYS A 415 30.69 5.62 2.11
CA LYS A 415 30.92 6.05 3.49
C LYS A 415 32.38 6.47 3.75
N GLN A 416 33.35 5.83 3.08
CA GLN A 416 34.74 6.25 3.16
C GLN A 416 34.97 7.59 2.46
N LYS A 417 34.43 7.79 1.26
CA LYS A 417 34.52 9.08 0.55
C LYS A 417 33.88 10.24 1.36
N GLU A 418 32.76 10.00 2.04
CA GLU A 418 32.16 10.99 2.92
C GLU A 418 33.07 11.36 4.10
N ARG A 419 33.74 10.38 4.71
CA ARG A 419 34.69 10.62 5.78
C ARG A 419 35.90 11.45 5.30
N ASP A 420 36.44 11.07 4.13
CA ASP A 420 37.56 11.77 3.53
C ASP A 420 37.20 13.19 3.15
N PHE A 421 35.99 13.41 2.62
CA PHE A 421 35.45 14.75 2.34
C PHE A 421 35.31 15.61 3.60
N ILE A 422 34.79 15.04 4.70
CA ILE A 422 34.67 15.75 5.99
C ILE A 422 36.07 16.09 6.56
N GLN A 423 37.04 15.19 6.44
CA GLN A 423 38.41 15.45 6.87
C GLN A 423 39.05 16.57 6.04
N ALA A 424 38.91 16.53 4.72
CA ALA A 424 39.42 17.57 3.83
C ALA A 424 38.79 18.93 4.14
N LYS A 425 37.48 18.98 4.38
CA LYS A 425 36.77 20.21 4.77
C LYS A 425 37.33 20.80 6.09
N ARG A 426 37.52 19.94 7.10
CA ARG A 426 38.11 20.35 8.39
C ARG A 426 39.55 20.85 8.24
N ALA A 427 40.34 20.26 7.35
CA ALA A 427 41.71 20.71 7.06
C ALA A 427 41.70 22.10 6.41
N ILE A 428 40.81 22.33 5.44
CA ILE A 428 40.66 23.65 4.79
C ILE A 428 40.21 24.72 5.79
N GLU A 429 39.27 24.42 6.70
CA GLU A 429 38.84 25.35 7.74
C GLU A 429 39.98 25.71 8.70
N ARG A 430 40.85 24.75 9.10
CA ARG A 430 42.03 25.02 9.93
C ARG A 430 43.04 25.95 9.24
N ILE A 431 43.27 25.74 7.93
CA ILE A 431 44.15 26.62 7.15
C ILE A 431 43.56 28.04 7.06
N ARG A 432 42.24 28.16 6.89
CA ARG A 432 41.54 29.44 6.79
C ARG A 432 41.52 30.22 8.11
N MET A 433 41.63 29.54 9.27
CA MET A 433 41.72 30.17 10.57
C MET A 433 43.19 30.50 10.97
N ALA A 434 44.16 30.01 10.24
CA ALA A 434 45.59 30.24 10.50
C ALA A 434 46.20 31.34 9.61
N ILE A 435 45.43 31.87 8.67
CA ILE A 435 45.71 33.06 7.85
C ILE A 435 44.88 34.24 8.37
#